data_7eb5e1b4090352b4176df604e60c84d0
#
_entry.id   7eb5e1b4090352b4176df604e60c84d0
#
_cell.length_a   1.000
_cell.length_b   1.000
_cell.length_c   1.000
_cell.angle_alpha   90.00
_cell.angle_beta   90.00
_cell.angle_gamma   90.00
#
_symmetry.space_group_name_H-M   'P 1'
#
loop_
_entity.id
_entity.type
_entity.pdbx_description
1 polymer ?
#
loop_
_entity_poly.entity_id
_entity_poly.type
_entity_poly.pdbx_seq_one_letter_code
_entity_poly.pdbx_strand_id
1 'polypeptide(L)'
;MSSLYAGQDGSRRARAALADLPDSARGAPRTLDGMDVLIKVFVGLHIIGIASLLGGFLTQMKAMGAGTARFVPAMLHGALTMLVTGVLLVGFREMDGGTINQVKIGVKLAVLFVILALVYVKRDEERVDKALFGAVGGLTIANIFIALLWH
;
A
#
# COMPACT_ATOMS: atom_id res chain seq x y z
N MET A 1 -38.23 -17.77 42.88
CA MET A 1 -37.48 -18.79 42.13
C MET A 1 -37.85 -18.89 40.63
N SER A 2 -38.78 -18.09 40.10
CA SER A 2 -39.22 -18.19 38.69
C SER A 2 -38.43 -17.39 37.65
N SER A 3 -37.55 -16.48 38.07
CA SER A 3 -36.86 -15.56 37.12
C SER A 3 -35.64 -16.18 36.42
N LEU A 4 -35.04 -17.22 36.98
CA LEU A 4 -33.83 -17.86 36.40
C LEU A 4 -34.16 -18.83 35.24
N TYR A 5 -35.38 -19.33 35.15
CA TYR A 5 -35.80 -20.25 34.07
C TYR A 5 -36.17 -19.55 32.77
N ALA A 6 -36.62 -18.29 32.82
CA ALA A 6 -37.02 -17.55 31.62
C ALA A 6 -35.82 -17.18 30.73
N GLY A 7 -34.65 -16.93 31.30
CA GLY A 7 -33.42 -16.59 30.55
C GLY A 7 -32.82 -17.74 29.77
N GLN A 8 -32.96 -18.98 30.26
CA GLN A 8 -32.41 -20.16 29.59
C GLN A 8 -33.25 -20.59 28.36
N ASP A 9 -34.54 -20.39 28.40
CA ASP A 9 -35.40 -20.74 27.27
C ASP A 9 -35.20 -19.80 26.06
N GLY A 10 -34.99 -18.52 26.32
CA GLY A 10 -34.62 -17.54 25.27
C GLY A 10 -33.33 -17.87 24.56
N SER A 11 -32.29 -18.27 25.32
CA SER A 11 -30.98 -18.64 24.74
C SER A 11 -31.03 -19.95 23.93
N ARG A 12 -31.83 -20.92 24.36
CA ARG A 12 -32.08 -22.18 23.63
C ARG A 12 -32.80 -21.95 22.32
N ARG A 13 -33.86 -21.11 22.33
CA ARG A 13 -34.63 -20.75 21.13
C ARG A 13 -33.78 -19.97 20.13
N ALA A 14 -32.92 -19.04 20.60
CA ALA A 14 -31.98 -18.33 19.73
C ALA A 14 -30.95 -19.28 19.09
N ARG A 15 -30.43 -20.25 19.85
CA ARG A 15 -29.48 -21.26 19.30
C ARG A 15 -30.17 -22.22 18.32
N ALA A 16 -31.41 -22.64 18.60
CA ALA A 16 -32.21 -23.46 17.69
C ALA A 16 -32.54 -22.69 16.40
N ALA A 17 -32.91 -21.43 16.48
CA ALA A 17 -33.16 -20.58 15.32
C ALA A 17 -31.88 -20.37 14.46
N LEU A 18 -30.71 -20.24 15.11
CA LEU A 18 -29.42 -20.20 14.41
C LEU A 18 -29.06 -21.56 13.78
N ALA A 19 -29.51 -22.68 14.38
CA ALA A 19 -29.27 -24.02 13.86
C ALA A 19 -30.15 -24.37 12.65
N ASP A 20 -31.32 -23.72 12.52
CA ASP A 20 -32.25 -23.90 11.40
C ASP A 20 -31.98 -22.95 10.21
N LEU A 21 -30.99 -22.06 10.34
CA LEU A 21 -30.58 -21.25 9.19
C LEU A 21 -29.95 -22.15 8.11
N PRO A 22 -30.34 -21.99 6.85
CA PRO A 22 -29.72 -22.69 5.74
C PRO A 22 -28.21 -22.44 5.73
N ASP A 23 -27.41 -23.41 5.33
CA ASP A 23 -25.95 -23.31 5.28
C ASP A 23 -25.44 -22.10 4.49
N SER A 24 -26.26 -21.59 3.57
CA SER A 24 -26.04 -20.31 2.88
C SER A 24 -26.06 -19.08 3.80
N ALA A 25 -26.71 -19.17 4.96
CA ALA A 25 -26.76 -18.10 5.96
C ALA A 25 -25.73 -18.30 7.10
N ARG A 26 -25.14 -19.50 7.20
CA ARG A 26 -24.09 -19.87 8.16
C ARG A 26 -22.70 -19.54 7.61
N GLY A 27 -22.44 -18.27 7.32
CA GLY A 27 -21.10 -17.84 6.90
C GLY A 27 -20.66 -18.52 5.61
N ALA A 28 -21.39 -18.30 4.53
CA ALA A 28 -20.79 -18.44 3.21
C ALA A 28 -19.40 -17.80 3.26
N PRO A 29 -18.33 -18.48 2.80
CA PRO A 29 -17.04 -17.81 2.65
C PRO A 29 -17.34 -16.53 1.88
N ARG A 30 -17.02 -15.37 2.48
CA ARG A 30 -17.14 -14.07 1.80
C ARG A 30 -16.42 -14.29 0.47
N THR A 31 -17.18 -14.53 -0.58
CA THR A 31 -16.67 -14.46 -1.93
C THR A 31 -15.99 -13.11 -1.97
N LEU A 32 -14.66 -13.12 -2.15
CA LEU A 32 -13.89 -11.87 -2.23
C LEU A 32 -14.65 -10.98 -3.18
N ASP A 33 -15.32 -9.93 -2.66
CA ASP A 33 -16.02 -8.98 -3.50
C ASP A 33 -15.01 -8.49 -4.53
N GLY A 34 -15.45 -8.26 -5.77
CA GLY A 34 -14.54 -7.86 -6.85
C GLY A 34 -13.65 -6.68 -6.43
N MET A 35 -14.10 -5.85 -5.48
CA MET A 35 -13.34 -4.77 -4.89
C MET A 35 -12.15 -5.28 -4.05
N ASP A 36 -12.31 -6.33 -3.26
CA ASP A 36 -11.23 -6.92 -2.47
C ASP A 36 -10.11 -7.50 -3.36
N VAL A 37 -10.49 -8.15 -4.47
CA VAL A 37 -9.54 -8.67 -5.45
C VAL A 37 -8.80 -7.52 -6.12
N LEU A 38 -9.52 -6.47 -6.51
CA LEU A 38 -8.95 -5.30 -7.15
C LEU A 38 -7.93 -4.60 -6.24
N ILE A 39 -8.29 -4.36 -4.98
CA ILE A 39 -7.39 -3.79 -3.98
C ILE A 39 -6.13 -4.63 -3.83
N LYS A 40 -6.23 -5.95 -3.72
CA LYS A 40 -5.07 -6.86 -3.61
C LYS A 40 -4.16 -6.80 -4.82
N VAL A 41 -4.72 -6.72 -6.04
CA VAL A 41 -3.95 -6.57 -7.27
C VAL A 41 -3.18 -5.26 -7.27
N PHE A 42 -3.83 -4.14 -6.91
CA PHE A 42 -3.16 -2.84 -6.86
C PHE A 42 -2.13 -2.73 -5.74
N VAL A 43 -2.34 -3.38 -4.60
CA VAL A 43 -1.31 -3.53 -3.55
C VAL A 43 -0.10 -4.29 -4.09
N GLY A 44 -0.31 -5.40 -4.80
CA GLY A 44 0.76 -6.15 -5.44
C GLY A 44 1.57 -5.30 -6.43
N LEU A 45 0.89 -4.56 -7.31
CA LEU A 45 1.52 -3.63 -8.25
C LEU A 45 2.29 -2.51 -7.53
N HIS A 46 1.75 -2.00 -6.42
CA HIS A 46 2.41 -0.98 -5.61
C HIS A 46 3.71 -1.52 -5.00
N ILE A 47 3.71 -2.75 -4.49
CA ILE A 47 4.92 -3.42 -3.97
C ILE A 47 5.94 -3.64 -5.09
N ILE A 48 5.52 -4.04 -6.28
CA ILE A 48 6.40 -4.16 -7.45
C ILE A 48 7.03 -2.81 -7.79
N GLY A 49 6.26 -1.72 -7.72
CA GLY A 49 6.77 -0.37 -7.89
C GLY A 49 7.85 0.00 -6.88
N ILE A 50 7.64 -0.31 -5.59
CA ILE A 50 8.64 -0.14 -4.52
C ILE A 50 9.91 -0.93 -4.83
N ALA A 51 9.76 -2.21 -5.17
CA ALA A 51 10.88 -3.09 -5.48
C ALA A 51 11.68 -2.60 -6.69
N SER A 52 11.00 -2.10 -7.73
CA SER A 52 11.63 -1.56 -8.93
C SER A 52 12.41 -0.27 -8.65
N LEU A 53 11.83 0.66 -7.89
CA LEU A 53 12.49 1.91 -7.50
C LEU A 53 13.70 1.63 -6.59
N LEU A 54 13.52 0.86 -5.53
CA LEU A 54 14.56 0.53 -4.57
C LEU A 54 15.63 -0.38 -5.18
N GLY A 55 15.22 -1.37 -5.97
CA GLY A 55 16.15 -2.26 -6.70
C GLY A 55 17.01 -1.50 -7.69
N GLY A 56 16.41 -0.59 -8.47
CA GLY A 56 17.14 0.31 -9.34
C GLY A 56 18.17 1.16 -8.59
N PHE A 57 17.81 1.69 -7.42
CA PHE A 57 18.74 2.41 -6.55
C PHE A 57 19.90 1.52 -6.08
N LEU A 58 19.60 0.33 -5.57
CA LEU A 58 20.59 -0.60 -5.05
C LEU A 58 21.59 -1.06 -6.12
N THR A 59 21.13 -1.29 -7.36
CA THR A 59 22.03 -1.67 -8.48
C THR A 59 23.04 -0.60 -8.81
N GLN A 60 22.77 0.65 -8.49
CA GLN A 60 23.64 1.80 -8.76
C GLN A 60 24.52 2.21 -7.57
N MET A 61 24.44 1.54 -6.42
CA MET A 61 25.20 1.92 -5.22
C MET A 61 26.72 1.90 -5.45
N LYS A 62 27.24 0.91 -6.18
CA LYS A 62 28.66 0.85 -6.52
C LYS A 62 29.06 2.01 -7.43
N ALA A 63 28.25 2.30 -8.44
CA ALA A 63 28.43 3.44 -9.34
C ALA A 63 28.32 4.77 -8.59
N MET A 64 27.45 4.89 -7.60
CA MET A 64 27.33 6.06 -6.72
C MET A 64 28.65 6.28 -5.95
N GLY A 65 29.24 5.23 -5.40
CA GLY A 65 30.57 5.29 -4.76
C GLY A 65 31.63 5.85 -5.70
N ALA A 66 31.65 5.41 -6.96
CA ALA A 66 32.56 5.86 -8.01
C ALA A 66 32.21 7.23 -8.62
N GLY A 67 31.04 7.84 -8.29
CA GLY A 67 30.60 9.11 -8.88
C GLY A 67 30.06 8.98 -10.31
N THR A 68 29.63 7.78 -10.71
CA THR A 68 29.09 7.47 -12.04
C THR A 68 27.67 6.96 -12.02
N ALA A 69 26.97 7.13 -10.89
CA ALA A 69 25.57 6.72 -10.75
C ALA A 69 24.66 7.48 -11.72
N ARG A 70 23.64 6.80 -12.21
CA ARG A 70 22.60 7.36 -13.06
C ARG A 70 21.23 6.81 -12.68
N PHE A 71 20.17 7.53 -12.99
CA PHE A 71 18.83 7.00 -12.86
C PHE A 71 18.55 6.00 -13.96
N VAL A 72 18.26 4.77 -13.57
CA VAL A 72 17.89 3.71 -14.52
C VAL A 72 16.39 3.75 -14.79
N PRO A 73 15.93 3.33 -15.99
CA PRO A 73 14.49 3.33 -16.34
C PRO A 73 13.61 2.64 -15.31
N ALA A 74 14.11 1.58 -14.67
CA ALA A 74 13.39 0.86 -13.61
C ALA A 74 12.99 1.78 -12.44
N MET A 75 13.83 2.76 -12.09
CA MET A 75 13.51 3.72 -11.01
C MET A 75 12.36 4.63 -11.41
N LEU A 76 12.34 5.12 -12.65
CA LEU A 76 11.26 5.96 -13.16
C LEU A 76 9.93 5.20 -13.23
N HIS A 77 9.96 4.01 -13.84
CA HIS A 77 8.74 3.18 -13.93
C HIS A 77 8.25 2.75 -12.55
N GLY A 78 9.15 2.41 -11.63
CA GLY A 78 8.82 2.09 -10.25
C GLY A 78 8.12 3.24 -9.53
N ALA A 79 8.67 4.45 -9.59
CA ALA A 79 8.10 5.65 -8.98
C ALA A 79 6.73 5.99 -9.59
N LEU A 80 6.58 5.89 -10.92
CA LEU A 80 5.32 6.14 -11.60
C LEU A 80 4.26 5.10 -11.23
N THR A 81 4.62 3.81 -11.21
CA THR A 81 3.73 2.73 -10.78
C THR A 81 3.27 2.94 -9.33
N MET A 82 4.18 3.33 -8.43
CA MET A 82 3.83 3.64 -7.03
C MET A 82 2.86 4.82 -6.92
N LEU A 83 3.06 5.88 -7.72
CA LEU A 83 2.17 7.04 -7.71
C LEU A 83 0.77 6.67 -8.17
N VAL A 84 0.65 6.03 -9.33
CA VAL A 84 -0.65 5.64 -9.90
C VAL A 84 -1.38 4.67 -8.97
N THR A 85 -0.72 3.59 -8.56
CA THR A 85 -1.33 2.59 -7.69
C THR A 85 -1.65 3.14 -6.31
N GLY A 86 -0.81 4.03 -5.77
CA GLY A 86 -1.03 4.69 -4.48
C GLY A 86 -2.28 5.56 -4.48
N VAL A 87 -2.48 6.38 -5.52
CA VAL A 87 -3.69 7.22 -5.67
C VAL A 87 -4.94 6.34 -5.82
N LEU A 88 -4.88 5.28 -6.63
CA LEU A 88 -6.00 4.35 -6.81
C LEU A 88 -6.37 3.62 -5.52
N LEU A 89 -5.38 3.15 -4.75
CA LEU A 89 -5.60 2.49 -3.47
C LEU A 89 -6.27 3.42 -2.45
N VAL A 90 -5.90 4.70 -2.44
CA VAL A 90 -6.58 5.71 -1.60
C VAL A 90 -8.04 5.85 -2.03
N GLY A 91 -8.31 6.01 -3.33
CA GLY A 91 -9.66 6.12 -3.85
C GLY A 91 -10.53 4.90 -3.52
N PHE A 92 -10.02 3.68 -3.70
CA PHE A 92 -10.75 2.46 -3.35
C PHE A 92 -11.05 2.37 -1.85
N ARG A 93 -10.13 2.80 -1.00
CA ARG A 93 -10.32 2.80 0.45
C ARG A 93 -11.37 3.82 0.90
N GLU A 94 -11.44 4.96 0.25
CA GLU A 94 -12.51 5.95 0.49
C GLU A 94 -13.88 5.41 0.06
N MET A 95 -13.95 4.76 -1.09
CA MET A 95 -15.19 4.16 -1.60
C MET A 95 -15.70 3.03 -0.69
N ASP A 96 -14.80 2.29 -0.05
CA ASP A 96 -15.14 1.21 0.89
C ASP A 96 -15.49 1.73 2.31
N GLY A 97 -15.61 3.03 2.49
CA GLY A 97 -15.97 3.67 3.77
C GLY A 97 -14.85 3.62 4.83
N GLY A 98 -13.63 3.31 4.44
CA GLY A 98 -12.47 3.28 5.32
C GLY A 98 -12.07 4.67 5.81
N THR A 99 -11.76 4.80 7.10
CA THR A 99 -11.16 6.03 7.62
C THR A 99 -9.72 6.18 7.11
N ILE A 100 -9.42 7.31 6.50
CA ILE A 100 -8.11 7.60 5.94
C ILE A 100 -7.45 8.73 6.73
N ASN A 101 -6.20 8.51 7.14
CA ASN A 101 -5.38 9.60 7.65
C ASN A 101 -4.86 10.43 6.47
N GLN A 102 -5.59 11.50 6.12
CA GLN A 102 -5.28 12.36 4.97
C GLN A 102 -3.89 12.99 5.07
N VAL A 103 -3.43 13.34 6.28
CA VAL A 103 -2.09 13.91 6.49
C VAL A 103 -1.01 12.90 6.13
N LYS A 104 -1.13 11.65 6.62
CA LYS A 104 -0.20 10.56 6.29
C LYS A 104 -0.12 10.31 4.79
N ILE A 105 -1.27 10.26 4.11
CA ILE A 105 -1.33 10.05 2.67
C ILE A 105 -0.74 11.23 1.93
N GLY A 106 -1.10 12.46 2.32
CA GLY A 106 -0.56 13.68 1.72
C GLY A 106 0.95 13.75 1.80
N VAL A 107 1.54 13.46 2.96
CA VAL A 107 3.01 13.41 3.14
C VAL A 107 3.65 12.35 2.24
N LYS A 108 3.10 11.15 2.18
CA LYS A 108 3.62 10.06 1.32
C LYS A 108 3.56 10.40 -0.16
N LEU A 109 2.45 10.97 -0.62
CA LEU A 109 2.31 11.40 -2.01
C LEU A 109 3.26 12.55 -2.34
N ALA A 110 3.42 13.52 -1.44
CA ALA A 110 4.36 14.63 -1.63
C ALA A 110 5.80 14.13 -1.75
N VAL A 111 6.24 13.23 -0.86
CA VAL A 111 7.59 12.61 -0.92
C VAL A 111 7.76 11.84 -2.22
N LEU A 112 6.78 11.04 -2.62
CA LEU A 112 6.83 10.27 -3.86
C LEU A 112 6.85 11.17 -5.10
N PHE A 113 6.10 12.27 -5.08
CA PHE A 113 6.11 13.25 -6.16
C PHE A 113 7.47 13.92 -6.30
N VAL A 114 8.13 14.26 -5.18
CA VAL A 114 9.50 14.80 -5.19
C VAL A 114 10.47 13.78 -5.77
N ILE A 115 10.40 12.50 -5.35
CA ILE A 115 11.23 11.43 -5.91
C ILE A 115 11.02 11.31 -7.41
N LEU A 116 9.76 11.26 -7.87
CA LEU A 116 9.42 11.14 -9.28
C LEU A 116 9.94 12.33 -10.08
N ALA A 117 9.77 13.55 -9.58
CA ALA A 117 10.26 14.77 -10.23
C ALA A 117 11.78 14.75 -10.38
N LEU A 118 12.52 14.39 -9.32
CA LEU A 118 13.97 14.30 -9.36
C LEU A 118 14.45 13.24 -10.35
N VAL A 119 13.85 12.06 -10.34
CA VAL A 119 14.20 10.96 -11.25
C VAL A 119 13.85 11.34 -12.69
N TYR A 120 12.70 11.98 -12.92
CA TYR A 120 12.22 12.37 -14.24
C TYR A 120 13.11 13.45 -14.87
N VAL A 121 13.43 14.51 -14.13
CA VAL A 121 14.25 15.64 -14.62
C VAL A 121 15.67 15.21 -14.93
N LYS A 122 16.21 14.27 -14.15
CA LYS A 122 17.61 13.82 -14.24
C LYS A 122 17.79 12.47 -14.95
N ARG A 123 16.72 11.93 -15.56
CA ARG A 123 16.74 10.59 -16.19
C ARG A 123 17.71 10.46 -17.37
N ASP A 124 17.94 11.57 -18.08
CA ASP A 124 18.75 11.59 -19.29
C ASP A 124 20.20 12.01 -19.02
N GLU A 125 20.55 12.28 -17.74
CA GLU A 125 21.92 12.60 -17.37
C GLU A 125 22.79 11.34 -17.28
N GLU A 126 23.97 11.40 -17.91
CA GLU A 126 24.94 10.30 -17.85
C GLU A 126 25.49 10.07 -16.44
N ARG A 127 25.49 11.12 -15.62
CA ARG A 127 25.96 11.09 -14.22
C ARG A 127 25.07 11.98 -13.36
N VAL A 128 24.64 11.45 -12.24
CA VAL A 128 23.86 12.18 -11.23
C VAL A 128 24.77 12.43 -10.03
N ASP A 129 24.64 13.61 -9.45
CA ASP A 129 25.37 13.94 -8.23
C ASP A 129 25.08 12.94 -7.12
N LYS A 130 26.12 12.55 -6.35
CA LYS A 130 26.02 11.55 -5.28
C LYS A 130 25.01 11.94 -4.22
N ALA A 131 24.96 13.23 -3.86
CA ALA A 131 24.03 13.72 -2.84
C ALA A 131 22.60 13.62 -3.33
N LEU A 132 22.34 13.99 -4.59
CA LEU A 132 21.02 13.91 -5.20
C LEU A 132 20.56 12.46 -5.35
N PHE A 133 21.44 11.57 -5.82
CA PHE A 133 21.13 10.16 -5.96
C PHE A 133 20.86 9.51 -4.60
N GLY A 134 21.69 9.81 -3.59
CA GLY A 134 21.49 9.37 -2.20
C GLY A 134 20.22 9.92 -1.58
N ALA A 135 19.83 11.17 -1.90
CA ALA A 135 18.58 11.75 -1.43
C ALA A 135 17.35 11.00 -1.96
N VAL A 136 17.34 10.61 -3.22
CA VAL A 136 16.25 9.80 -3.81
C VAL A 136 16.11 8.45 -3.09
N GLY A 137 17.24 7.75 -2.85
CA GLY A 137 17.25 6.50 -2.10
C GLY A 137 16.77 6.68 -0.65
N GLY A 138 17.29 7.71 0.03
CA GLY A 138 16.90 8.04 1.40
C GLY A 138 15.43 8.42 1.54
N LEU A 139 14.90 9.24 0.63
CA LEU A 139 13.48 9.59 0.58
C LEU A 139 12.60 8.36 0.31
N THR A 140 13.06 7.46 -0.56
CA THR A 140 12.33 6.20 -0.82
C THR A 140 12.23 5.36 0.45
N ILE A 141 13.34 5.18 1.16
CA ILE A 141 13.38 4.43 2.43
C ILE A 141 12.51 5.13 3.48
N ALA A 142 12.62 6.46 3.63
CA ALA A 142 11.81 7.24 4.56
C ALA A 142 10.32 7.08 4.26
N ASN A 143 9.91 7.11 2.99
CA ASN A 143 8.52 6.92 2.58
C ASN A 143 7.98 5.52 2.94
N ILE A 144 8.82 4.49 2.85
CA ILE A 144 8.48 3.13 3.30
C ILE A 144 8.26 3.11 4.82
N PHE A 145 9.17 3.73 5.60
CA PHE A 145 9.02 3.79 7.06
C PHE A 145 7.82 4.62 7.50
N ILE A 146 7.50 5.72 6.83
CA ILE A 146 6.26 6.47 7.06
C ILE A 146 5.04 5.55 6.83
N ALA A 147 5.08 4.68 5.82
CA ALA A 147 4.01 3.74 5.57
C ALA A 147 3.81 2.73 6.71
N LEU A 148 4.91 2.25 7.30
CA LEU A 148 4.93 1.18 8.29
C LEU A 148 4.73 1.68 9.73
N LEU A 149 5.37 2.80 10.08
CA LEU A 149 5.47 3.25 11.48
C LEU A 149 4.41 4.30 11.87
N TRP A 150 3.88 5.03 10.90
CA TRP A 150 2.86 6.03 11.18
C TRP A 150 1.47 5.37 11.23
N HIS A 151 1.00 5.13 12.43
CA HIS A 151 -0.34 4.58 12.72
C HIS A 151 -1.38 5.69 12.82
#